data_29a80393a5af67dafc85064d5ea12a28
#
_entry.id   29a80393a5af67dafc85064d5ea12a28
#
_cell.length_a   1.000
_cell.length_b   1.000
_cell.length_c   1.000
_cell.angle_alpha   90.00
_cell.angle_beta   90.00
_cell.angle_gamma   90.00
#
_symmetry.space_group_name_H-M   'P 1'
#
loop_
_entity.id
_entity.type
_entity.pdbx_description
1 polymer ?
#
loop_
_entity_poly.entity_id
_entity_poly.type
_entity_poly.pdbx_seq_one_letter_code
_entity_poly.pdbx_strand_id
1 'polypeptide(L)'
;MKRAISMPRIHITMPVAIAALAVWLVLTLGVRWFASAGHLTVEAAVSNGIGLSWALAALFSLALVLASDRRRAVGLYAPQPLKTFWLVWPPLLYALLMLLLAWAGGWPMPRVLLMVACNAALVAVSEELMFRGILLQGMLDKHAVWPAVLLSSALFGVVHTTNGLATGDVSGAVWQAVAAALQGVGYAAIRLRTRSVWPMVLVHGVWDFALVTATMSDATEDGFSILPYAALLAVLPLCLYGVYLLRPSQRAALAPADAAV
;
A
#
# COMPACT_ATOMS: atom_id res chain seq x y z
N MET A 1 -3.86 20.42 -40.39
CA MET A 1 -4.23 19.42 -39.35
C MET A 1 -2.95 18.82 -38.79
N LYS A 2 -2.46 19.22 -37.61
CA LYS A 2 -1.28 18.64 -36.95
C LYS A 2 -1.67 17.26 -36.43
N ARG A 3 -1.11 16.18 -37.00
CA ARG A 3 -1.19 14.83 -36.39
C ARG A 3 -0.57 14.94 -35.00
N ALA A 4 -1.37 14.80 -33.97
CA ALA A 4 -0.86 14.63 -32.63
C ALA A 4 -0.05 13.31 -32.62
N ILE A 5 1.25 13.40 -32.35
CA ILE A 5 2.11 12.25 -32.14
C ILE A 5 1.58 11.55 -30.91
N SER A 6 0.84 10.48 -31.09
CA SER A 6 0.41 9.64 -29.96
C SER A 6 1.64 8.91 -29.42
N MET A 7 2.10 9.29 -28.26
CA MET A 7 3.15 8.53 -27.57
C MET A 7 2.74 7.07 -27.42
N PRO A 8 3.63 6.10 -27.66
CA PRO A 8 3.34 4.70 -27.44
C PRO A 8 2.93 4.48 -25.98
N ARG A 9 1.78 3.84 -25.78
CA ARG A 9 1.29 3.54 -24.44
C ARG A 9 1.80 2.18 -23.98
N ILE A 10 2.11 2.06 -22.69
CA ILE A 10 2.61 0.84 -22.09
C ILE A 10 1.42 -0.07 -21.75
N HIS A 11 1.42 -1.29 -22.29
CA HIS A 11 0.46 -2.32 -21.91
C HIS A 11 0.93 -3.06 -20.67
N ILE A 12 0.21 -2.94 -19.54
CA ILE A 12 0.58 -3.59 -18.28
C ILE A 12 0.20 -5.09 -18.37
N THR A 13 1.19 -5.89 -18.71
CA THR A 13 1.17 -7.37 -18.66
C THR A 13 1.89 -7.85 -17.41
N MET A 14 1.79 -9.14 -17.09
CA MET A 14 2.52 -9.73 -15.97
C MET A 14 4.05 -9.51 -16.04
N PRO A 15 4.76 -9.74 -17.17
CA PRO A 15 6.19 -9.43 -17.26
C PRO A 15 6.52 -7.95 -17.02
N VAL A 16 5.71 -7.03 -17.56
CA VAL A 16 5.87 -5.57 -17.33
C VAL A 16 5.68 -5.25 -15.86
N ALA A 17 4.69 -5.83 -15.20
CA ALA A 17 4.43 -5.61 -13.78
C ALA A 17 5.57 -6.13 -12.89
N ILE A 18 6.15 -7.29 -13.20
CA ILE A 18 7.32 -7.83 -12.48
C ILE A 18 8.56 -6.97 -12.72
N ALA A 19 8.81 -6.53 -13.96
CA ALA A 19 9.91 -5.61 -14.26
C ALA A 19 9.74 -4.27 -13.52
N ALA A 20 8.52 -3.74 -13.48
CA ALA A 20 8.20 -2.53 -12.74
C ALA A 20 8.44 -2.70 -11.22
N LEU A 21 8.06 -3.86 -10.64
CA LEU A 21 8.34 -4.18 -9.25
C LEU A 21 9.86 -4.21 -8.97
N ALA A 22 10.65 -4.79 -9.87
CA ALA A 22 12.11 -4.81 -9.71
C ALA A 22 12.71 -3.39 -9.72
N VAL A 23 12.27 -2.53 -10.64
CA VAL A 23 12.69 -1.11 -10.66
C VAL A 23 12.24 -0.39 -9.38
N TRP A 24 11.01 -0.61 -8.94
CA TRP A 24 10.46 -0.04 -7.72
C TRP A 24 11.29 -0.44 -6.48
N LEU A 25 11.70 -1.72 -6.38
CA LEU A 25 12.59 -2.20 -5.32
C LEU A 25 13.96 -1.51 -5.37
N VAL A 26 14.54 -1.32 -6.54
CA VAL A 26 15.80 -0.57 -6.68
C VAL A 26 15.65 0.88 -6.21
N LEU A 27 14.55 1.53 -6.53
CA LEU A 27 14.29 2.92 -6.09
C LEU A 27 14.09 3.01 -4.57
N THR A 28 13.35 2.07 -3.99
CA THR A 28 13.05 2.10 -2.54
C THR A 28 14.25 1.68 -1.70
N LEU A 29 14.98 0.63 -2.08
CA LEU A 29 16.11 0.10 -1.33
C LEU A 29 17.43 0.77 -1.71
N GLY A 30 17.68 0.98 -3.00
CA GLY A 30 18.94 1.50 -3.51
C GLY A 30 19.22 2.91 -3.02
N VAL A 31 18.26 3.83 -3.17
CA VAL A 31 18.42 5.21 -2.68
C VAL A 31 18.64 5.25 -1.17
N ARG A 32 17.96 4.39 -0.42
CA ARG A 32 18.13 4.28 1.02
C ARG A 32 19.52 3.76 1.38
N TRP A 33 20.01 2.74 0.66
CA TRP A 33 21.34 2.17 0.88
C TRP A 33 22.46 3.21 0.68
N PHE A 34 22.34 4.03 -0.36
CA PHE A 34 23.34 5.09 -0.64
C PHE A 34 23.21 6.32 0.27
N ALA A 35 22.02 6.58 0.82
CA ALA A 35 21.76 7.77 1.64
C ALA A 35 22.02 7.56 3.15
N SER A 36 22.09 6.32 3.63
CA SER A 36 22.15 6.03 5.07
C SER A 36 23.43 5.31 5.46
N ALA A 37 24.24 5.93 6.32
CA ALA A 37 25.44 5.34 6.90
C ALA A 37 25.14 4.52 8.18
N GLY A 38 23.97 3.86 8.30
CA GLY A 38 23.61 3.06 9.48
C GLY A 38 22.17 2.58 9.49
N HIS A 39 21.85 1.74 10.48
CA HIS A 39 20.48 1.28 10.72
C HIS A 39 19.65 2.41 11.32
N LEU A 40 18.53 2.75 10.67
CA LEU A 40 17.56 3.70 11.17
C LEU A 40 16.26 2.96 11.52
N THR A 41 15.63 3.32 12.64
CA THR A 41 14.27 2.89 12.91
C THR A 41 13.32 3.46 11.87
N VAL A 42 12.15 2.84 11.70
CA VAL A 42 11.12 3.33 10.77
C VAL A 42 10.68 4.74 11.18
N GLU A 43 10.50 4.97 12.49
CA GLU A 43 10.11 6.25 13.06
C GLU A 43 11.15 7.35 12.73
N ALA A 44 12.43 7.05 12.90
CA ALA A 44 13.50 8.00 12.56
C ALA A 44 13.54 8.30 11.05
N ALA A 45 13.30 7.29 10.22
CA ALA A 45 13.29 7.46 8.76
C ALA A 45 12.14 8.37 8.27
N VAL A 46 10.97 8.31 8.93
CA VAL A 46 9.80 9.10 8.52
C VAL A 46 9.70 10.46 9.20
N SER A 47 10.41 10.71 10.32
CA SER A 47 10.33 11.95 11.09
C SER A 47 11.42 12.97 10.76
N ASN A 48 12.57 12.52 10.25
CA ASN A 48 13.74 13.38 10.00
C ASN A 48 13.65 14.23 8.72
N GLY A 49 12.73 13.90 7.81
CA GLY A 49 12.55 14.61 6.55
C GLY A 49 11.68 13.84 5.57
N ILE A 50 11.53 14.38 4.36
CA ILE A 50 10.81 13.69 3.29
C ILE A 50 11.74 12.66 2.64
N GLY A 51 11.30 11.40 2.62
CA GLY A 51 12.05 10.29 2.05
C GLY A 51 12.13 10.36 0.53
N LEU A 52 13.31 10.67 0.01
CA LEU A 52 13.53 10.76 -1.44
C LEU A 52 13.22 9.43 -2.16
N SER A 53 13.55 8.28 -1.55
CA SER A 53 13.25 6.95 -2.08
C SER A 53 11.75 6.76 -2.31
N TRP A 54 10.92 7.16 -1.34
CA TRP A 54 9.47 7.05 -1.44
C TRP A 54 8.88 8.02 -2.46
N ALA A 55 9.42 9.25 -2.54
CA ALA A 55 9.03 10.22 -3.55
C ALA A 55 9.33 9.72 -4.97
N LEU A 56 10.54 9.18 -5.21
CA LEU A 56 10.93 8.62 -6.49
C LEU A 56 10.09 7.38 -6.86
N ALA A 57 9.84 6.49 -5.91
CA ALA A 57 9.01 5.31 -6.12
C ALA A 57 7.54 5.68 -6.42
N ALA A 58 7.00 6.70 -5.74
CA ALA A 58 5.65 7.23 -6.01
C ALA A 58 5.57 7.86 -7.40
N LEU A 59 6.55 8.68 -7.78
CA LEU A 59 6.63 9.30 -9.11
C LEU A 59 6.77 8.24 -10.21
N PHE A 60 7.61 7.23 -10.01
CA PHE A 60 7.77 6.12 -10.94
C PHE A 60 6.46 5.35 -11.14
N SER A 61 5.81 4.95 -10.06
CA SER A 61 4.54 4.21 -10.12
C SER A 61 3.46 5.04 -10.80
N LEU A 62 3.35 6.32 -10.47
CA LEU A 62 2.40 7.24 -11.09
C LEU A 62 2.68 7.45 -12.57
N ALA A 63 3.95 7.67 -12.94
CA ALA A 63 4.35 7.87 -14.34
C ALA A 63 4.03 6.64 -15.19
N LEU A 64 4.29 5.42 -14.67
CA LEU A 64 3.98 4.17 -15.35
C LEU A 64 2.47 4.00 -15.56
N VAL A 65 1.66 4.29 -14.55
CA VAL A 65 0.19 4.23 -14.66
C VAL A 65 -0.33 5.27 -15.65
N LEU A 66 0.21 6.49 -15.64
CA LEU A 66 -0.16 7.54 -16.59
C LEU A 66 0.25 7.21 -18.03
N ALA A 67 1.37 6.50 -18.22
CA ALA A 67 1.82 6.03 -19.52
C ALA A 67 1.04 4.79 -20.01
N SER A 68 0.29 4.11 -19.13
CA SER A 68 -0.46 2.90 -19.48
C SER A 68 -1.67 3.22 -20.37
N ASP A 69 -1.98 2.28 -21.27
CA ASP A 69 -3.23 2.23 -22.03
C ASP A 69 -4.41 1.70 -21.18
N ARG A 70 -4.10 1.03 -20.04
CA ARG A 70 -5.06 0.38 -19.12
C ARG A 70 -5.37 1.21 -17.87
N ARG A 71 -5.37 2.53 -17.91
CA ARG A 71 -5.57 3.41 -16.74
C ARG A 71 -6.82 3.09 -15.92
N ARG A 72 -7.93 2.70 -16.58
CA ARG A 72 -9.17 2.27 -15.90
C ARG A 72 -8.98 0.94 -15.20
N ALA A 73 -8.38 -0.04 -15.86
CA ALA A 73 -8.13 -1.36 -15.30
C ALA A 73 -7.15 -1.30 -14.13
N VAL A 74 -6.14 -0.43 -14.19
CA VAL A 74 -5.21 -0.12 -13.08
C VAL A 74 -5.93 0.59 -11.92
N GLY A 75 -7.08 1.21 -12.14
CA GLY A 75 -7.86 1.86 -11.09
C GLY A 75 -7.46 3.31 -10.80
N LEU A 76 -6.92 4.03 -11.79
CA LEU A 76 -6.50 5.43 -11.62
C LEU A 76 -7.65 6.40 -11.35
N TYR A 77 -8.89 6.04 -11.72
CA TYR A 77 -10.05 6.92 -11.61
C TYR A 77 -10.79 6.74 -10.27
N ALA A 78 -11.72 7.64 -10.01
CA ALA A 78 -12.57 7.58 -8.82
C ALA A 78 -13.37 6.26 -8.75
N PRO A 79 -13.78 5.84 -7.53
CA PRO A 79 -14.58 4.62 -7.33
C PRO A 79 -15.83 4.55 -8.22
N GLN A 80 -16.10 3.37 -8.76
CA GLN A 80 -17.25 3.13 -9.62
C GLN A 80 -18.00 1.84 -9.23
N PRO A 81 -19.27 1.95 -8.79
CA PRO A 81 -20.00 3.19 -8.50
C PRO A 81 -19.45 3.91 -7.26
N LEU A 82 -19.62 5.23 -7.17
CA LEU A 82 -19.02 6.07 -6.10
C LEU A 82 -19.41 5.57 -4.69
N LYS A 83 -20.62 5.03 -4.51
CA LYS A 83 -21.07 4.42 -3.25
C LYS A 83 -20.16 3.30 -2.73
N THR A 84 -19.35 2.66 -3.59
CA THR A 84 -18.42 1.63 -3.14
C THR A 84 -17.27 2.20 -2.29
N PHE A 85 -17.09 3.50 -2.25
CA PHE A 85 -16.16 4.15 -1.32
C PHE A 85 -16.44 3.78 0.15
N TRP A 86 -17.70 3.52 0.51
CA TRP A 86 -18.06 3.07 1.86
C TRP A 86 -17.44 1.74 2.28
N LEU A 87 -16.87 0.97 1.35
CA LEU A 87 -16.15 -0.27 1.70
C LEU A 87 -14.86 -0.02 2.49
N VAL A 88 -14.37 1.21 2.55
CA VAL A 88 -13.17 1.57 3.33
C VAL A 88 -13.45 1.83 4.81
N TRP A 89 -14.72 1.95 5.21
CA TRP A 89 -15.03 2.32 6.60
C TRP A 89 -14.50 1.32 7.64
N PRO A 90 -14.54 -0.02 7.45
CA PRO A 90 -14.01 -0.93 8.45
C PRO A 90 -12.49 -0.76 8.69
N PRO A 91 -11.61 -0.71 7.67
CA PRO A 91 -10.20 -0.45 7.91
C PRO A 91 -9.91 0.96 8.45
N LEU A 92 -10.69 1.98 8.07
CA LEU A 92 -10.55 3.31 8.65
C LEU A 92 -10.90 3.36 10.14
N LEU A 93 -11.85 2.55 10.59
CA LEU A 93 -12.16 2.45 12.02
C LEU A 93 -10.94 2.00 12.83
N TYR A 94 -10.21 0.99 12.36
CA TYR A 94 -8.99 0.53 13.03
C TYR A 94 -7.89 1.60 13.04
N ALA A 95 -7.73 2.33 11.93
CA ALA A 95 -6.80 3.46 11.87
C ALA A 95 -7.18 4.57 12.88
N LEU A 96 -8.48 4.87 13.02
CA LEU A 96 -8.98 5.81 14.01
C LEU A 96 -8.73 5.34 15.45
N LEU A 97 -8.91 4.04 15.73
CA LEU A 97 -8.58 3.48 17.04
C LEU A 97 -7.08 3.62 17.35
N MET A 98 -6.20 3.40 16.37
CA MET A 98 -4.76 3.67 16.52
C MET A 98 -4.47 5.14 16.80
N LEU A 99 -5.15 6.07 16.11
CA LEU A 99 -5.02 7.51 16.39
C LEU A 99 -5.48 7.88 17.80
N LEU A 100 -6.50 7.22 18.31
CA LEU A 100 -6.94 7.41 19.71
C LEU A 100 -5.88 6.93 20.70
N LEU A 101 -5.19 5.82 20.41
CA LEU A 101 -4.06 5.35 21.23
C LEU A 101 -2.91 6.36 21.20
N ALA A 102 -2.56 6.86 20.00
CA ALA A 102 -1.56 7.91 19.85
C ALA A 102 -1.92 9.18 20.63
N TRP A 103 -3.19 9.58 20.58
CA TRP A 103 -3.67 10.73 21.34
C TRP A 103 -3.55 10.51 22.86
N ALA A 104 -3.90 9.33 23.35
CA ALA A 104 -3.80 9.00 24.77
C ALA A 104 -2.36 8.97 25.28
N GLY A 105 -1.39 8.55 24.42
CA GLY A 105 0.04 8.56 24.72
C GLY A 105 0.73 9.93 24.56
N GLY A 106 0.01 10.91 24.02
CA GLY A 106 0.54 12.25 23.73
C GLY A 106 1.02 12.43 22.29
N TRP A 107 0.63 13.53 21.64
CA TRP A 107 1.02 13.80 20.27
C TRP A 107 2.49 14.19 20.15
N PRO A 108 3.23 13.69 19.15
CA PRO A 108 4.53 14.25 18.76
C PRO A 108 4.42 15.72 18.34
N MET A 109 5.56 16.41 18.27
CA MET A 109 5.60 17.80 17.81
C MET A 109 4.94 17.96 16.42
N PRO A 110 4.25 19.08 16.15
CA PRO A 110 3.54 19.30 14.87
C PRO A 110 4.41 19.11 13.62
N ARG A 111 5.68 19.49 13.68
CA ARG A 111 6.64 19.27 12.58
C ARG A 111 6.84 17.78 12.29
N VAL A 112 6.94 16.95 13.33
CA VAL A 112 7.10 15.50 13.21
C VAL A 112 5.83 14.90 12.60
N LEU A 113 4.66 15.29 13.11
CA LEU A 113 3.37 14.84 12.54
C LEU A 113 3.26 15.17 11.04
N LEU A 114 3.68 16.37 10.63
CA LEU A 114 3.66 16.75 9.23
C LEU A 114 4.60 15.88 8.39
N MET A 115 5.82 15.60 8.87
CA MET A 115 6.76 14.73 8.16
C MET A 115 6.23 13.30 8.04
N VAL A 116 5.69 12.75 9.13
CA VAL A 116 5.06 11.42 9.12
C VAL A 116 3.89 11.38 8.14
N ALA A 117 3.01 12.38 8.15
CA ALA A 117 1.88 12.44 7.23
C ALA A 117 2.32 12.51 5.76
N CYS A 118 3.31 13.35 5.44
CA CYS A 118 3.84 13.44 4.08
C CYS A 118 4.47 12.12 3.63
N ASN A 119 5.28 11.49 4.47
CA ASN A 119 5.93 10.23 4.13
C ASN A 119 4.92 9.07 4.03
N ALA A 120 3.95 8.97 4.95
CA ALA A 120 2.87 7.99 4.86
C ALA A 120 2.05 8.15 3.57
N ALA A 121 1.78 9.38 3.14
CA ALA A 121 1.11 9.63 1.87
C ALA A 121 1.95 9.19 0.66
N LEU A 122 3.26 9.47 0.67
CA LEU A 122 4.18 9.03 -0.41
C LEU A 122 4.29 7.50 -0.48
N VAL A 123 4.43 6.83 0.67
CA VAL A 123 4.45 5.36 0.77
C VAL A 123 3.15 4.80 0.23
N ALA A 124 1.99 5.29 0.71
CA ALA A 124 0.69 4.80 0.29
C ALA A 124 0.46 4.99 -1.22
N VAL A 125 0.80 6.14 -1.80
CA VAL A 125 0.70 6.35 -3.26
C VAL A 125 1.63 5.40 -4.00
N SER A 126 2.87 5.29 -3.57
CA SER A 126 3.89 4.42 -4.18
C SER A 126 3.45 2.96 -4.18
N GLU A 127 3.06 2.43 -3.02
CA GLU A 127 2.76 1.03 -2.83
C GLU A 127 1.40 0.63 -3.41
N GLU A 128 0.37 1.45 -3.23
CA GLU A 128 -0.94 1.11 -3.77
C GLU A 128 -0.98 1.18 -5.31
N LEU A 129 -0.28 2.14 -5.92
CA LEU A 129 -0.14 2.15 -7.38
C LEU A 129 0.67 0.95 -7.87
N MET A 130 1.76 0.57 -7.16
CA MET A 130 2.58 -0.57 -7.55
C MET A 130 1.83 -1.90 -7.35
N PHE A 131 1.32 -2.17 -6.15
CA PHE A 131 0.78 -3.50 -5.81
C PHE A 131 -0.67 -3.69 -6.23
N ARG A 132 -1.57 -2.70 -6.02
CA ARG A 132 -3.01 -2.79 -6.32
C ARG A 132 -3.35 -2.24 -7.70
N GLY A 133 -2.50 -1.35 -8.22
CA GLY A 133 -2.60 -0.86 -9.59
C GLY A 133 -1.89 -1.78 -10.58
N ILE A 134 -0.57 -1.75 -10.59
CA ILE A 134 0.27 -2.36 -11.64
C ILE A 134 0.37 -3.87 -11.46
N LEU A 135 0.81 -4.34 -10.30
CA LEU A 135 1.11 -5.76 -10.07
C LEU A 135 -0.16 -6.62 -10.10
N LEU A 136 -1.19 -6.23 -9.35
CA LEU A 136 -2.47 -6.93 -9.35
C LEU A 136 -3.08 -6.99 -10.76
N GLN A 137 -3.03 -5.88 -11.52
CA GLN A 137 -3.54 -5.85 -12.89
C GLN A 137 -2.74 -6.77 -13.82
N GLY A 138 -1.41 -6.77 -13.72
CA GLY A 138 -0.55 -7.68 -14.48
C GLY A 138 -0.80 -9.15 -14.12
N MET A 139 -1.07 -9.45 -12.85
CA MET A 139 -1.46 -10.81 -12.41
C MET A 139 -2.82 -11.24 -12.95
N LEU A 140 -3.80 -10.34 -12.98
CA LEU A 140 -5.14 -10.59 -13.54
C LEU A 140 -5.13 -10.83 -15.04
N ASP A 141 -4.09 -10.43 -15.74
CA ASP A 141 -3.90 -10.73 -17.18
C ASP A 141 -3.67 -12.22 -17.44
N LYS A 142 -3.14 -12.96 -16.47
CA LYS A 142 -2.77 -14.38 -16.58
C LYS A 142 -3.53 -15.30 -15.62
N HIS A 143 -4.07 -14.77 -14.54
CA HIS A 143 -4.64 -15.55 -13.46
C HIS A 143 -6.08 -15.14 -13.14
N ALA A 144 -6.85 -16.07 -12.62
CA ALA A 144 -8.15 -15.77 -12.01
C ALA A 144 -7.97 -14.87 -10.77
N VAL A 145 -9.07 -14.27 -10.32
CA VAL A 145 -9.07 -13.27 -9.23
C VAL A 145 -8.33 -13.73 -7.99
N TRP A 146 -8.60 -14.93 -7.49
CA TRP A 146 -7.98 -15.42 -6.25
C TRP A 146 -6.47 -15.63 -6.35
N PRO A 147 -5.93 -16.36 -7.34
CA PRO A 147 -4.48 -16.44 -7.52
C PRO A 147 -3.83 -15.07 -7.68
N ALA A 148 -4.42 -14.15 -8.44
CA ALA A 148 -3.88 -12.80 -8.62
C ALA A 148 -3.83 -12.03 -7.30
N VAL A 149 -4.90 -12.08 -6.50
CA VAL A 149 -4.96 -11.45 -5.17
C VAL A 149 -3.92 -12.06 -4.24
N LEU A 150 -3.85 -13.40 -4.14
CA LEU A 150 -2.92 -14.07 -3.23
C LEU A 150 -1.45 -13.82 -3.62
N LEU A 151 -1.11 -13.90 -4.92
CA LEU A 151 0.25 -13.66 -5.39
C LEU A 151 0.68 -12.21 -5.17
N SER A 152 -0.18 -11.23 -5.52
CA SER A 152 0.15 -9.81 -5.30
C SER A 152 0.26 -9.47 -3.81
N SER A 153 -0.58 -10.07 -2.96
CA SER A 153 -0.53 -9.89 -1.50
C SER A 153 0.68 -10.56 -0.87
N ALA A 154 1.05 -11.77 -1.32
CA ALA A 154 2.26 -12.46 -0.87
C ALA A 154 3.53 -11.67 -1.24
N LEU A 155 3.61 -11.15 -2.47
CA LEU A 155 4.73 -10.29 -2.89
C LEU A 155 4.77 -8.99 -2.09
N PHE A 156 3.61 -8.41 -1.76
CA PHE A 156 3.53 -7.25 -0.87
C PHE A 156 4.08 -7.58 0.52
N GLY A 157 3.77 -8.73 1.07
CA GLY A 157 4.39 -9.19 2.32
C GLY A 157 5.89 -9.41 2.18
N VAL A 158 6.33 -10.12 1.14
CA VAL A 158 7.77 -10.45 0.93
C VAL A 158 8.62 -9.19 0.86
N VAL A 159 8.18 -8.12 0.18
CA VAL A 159 8.99 -6.89 0.11
C VAL A 159 9.17 -6.23 1.47
N HIS A 160 8.26 -6.43 2.43
CA HIS A 160 8.41 -5.89 3.79
C HIS A 160 9.52 -6.58 4.59
N THR A 161 9.95 -7.81 4.22
CA THR A 161 11.12 -8.44 4.85
C THR A 161 12.38 -7.62 4.66
N THR A 162 12.47 -6.80 3.60
CA THR A 162 13.61 -5.91 3.34
C THR A 162 13.76 -4.82 4.40
N ASN A 163 12.73 -4.52 5.18
CA ASN A 163 12.82 -3.61 6.32
C ASN A 163 13.78 -4.14 7.38
N GLY A 164 13.91 -5.47 7.55
CA GLY A 164 14.90 -6.07 8.43
C GLY A 164 16.34 -5.77 8.04
N LEU A 165 16.63 -5.61 6.73
CA LEU A 165 17.96 -5.18 6.25
C LEU A 165 18.23 -3.71 6.62
N ALA A 166 17.20 -2.91 6.69
CA ALA A 166 17.30 -1.48 6.95
C ALA A 166 17.34 -1.15 8.46
N THR A 167 16.59 -1.90 9.27
CA THR A 167 16.44 -1.67 10.72
C THR A 167 17.38 -2.56 11.56
N GLY A 168 17.85 -3.68 11.00
CA GLY A 168 18.53 -4.74 11.75
C GLY A 168 17.58 -5.69 12.50
N ASP A 169 16.27 -5.38 12.58
CA ASP A 169 15.26 -6.22 13.22
C ASP A 169 14.62 -7.18 12.20
N VAL A 170 15.23 -8.34 12.02
CA VAL A 170 14.74 -9.38 11.12
C VAL A 170 13.43 -9.99 11.64
N SER A 171 13.29 -10.16 12.95
CA SER A 171 12.08 -10.74 13.55
C SER A 171 10.86 -9.85 13.34
N GLY A 172 10.98 -8.56 13.65
CA GLY A 172 9.93 -7.58 13.41
C GLY A 172 9.57 -7.47 11.94
N ALA A 173 10.56 -7.52 11.02
CA ALA A 173 10.30 -7.48 9.59
C ALA A 173 9.54 -8.72 9.09
N VAL A 174 9.78 -9.91 9.65
CA VAL A 174 9.00 -11.12 9.32
C VAL A 174 7.55 -10.99 9.79
N TRP A 175 7.32 -10.51 11.00
CA TRP A 175 5.97 -10.24 11.49
C TRP A 175 5.25 -9.19 10.65
N GLN A 176 5.94 -8.11 10.28
CA GLN A 176 5.42 -7.09 9.37
C GLN A 176 5.07 -7.68 8.00
N ALA A 177 5.90 -8.55 7.45
CA ALA A 177 5.66 -9.22 6.18
C ALA A 177 4.39 -10.08 6.20
N VAL A 178 4.18 -10.85 7.29
CA VAL A 178 2.94 -11.64 7.47
C VAL A 178 1.73 -10.72 7.56
N ALA A 179 1.81 -9.67 8.37
CA ALA A 179 0.73 -8.70 8.52
C ALA A 179 0.42 -8.01 7.18
N ALA A 180 1.44 -7.57 6.45
CA ALA A 180 1.29 -6.93 5.14
C ALA A 180 0.67 -7.88 4.10
N ALA A 181 1.05 -9.16 4.07
CA ALA A 181 0.42 -10.14 3.18
C ALA A 181 -1.07 -10.31 3.47
N LEU A 182 -1.46 -10.42 4.73
CA LEU A 182 -2.86 -10.52 5.15
C LEU A 182 -3.65 -9.23 4.82
N GLN A 183 -3.08 -8.07 5.14
CA GLN A 183 -3.64 -6.76 4.80
C GLN A 183 -3.80 -6.61 3.29
N GLY A 184 -2.83 -7.14 2.53
CA GLY A 184 -2.83 -7.17 1.08
C GLY A 184 -4.09 -7.78 0.47
N VAL A 185 -4.61 -8.86 1.06
CA VAL A 185 -5.86 -9.51 0.62
C VAL A 185 -7.05 -8.56 0.78
N GLY A 186 -7.16 -7.90 1.94
CA GLY A 186 -8.21 -6.91 2.19
C GLY A 186 -8.16 -5.73 1.21
N TYR A 187 -6.98 -5.16 1.03
CA TYR A 187 -6.74 -4.03 0.14
C TYR A 187 -7.02 -4.38 -1.33
N ALA A 188 -6.54 -5.53 -1.80
CA ALA A 188 -6.82 -5.99 -3.15
C ALA A 188 -8.33 -6.19 -3.39
N ALA A 189 -9.04 -6.76 -2.40
CA ALA A 189 -10.48 -6.96 -2.48
C ALA A 189 -11.25 -5.63 -2.58
N ILE A 190 -10.93 -4.65 -1.72
CA ILE A 190 -11.57 -3.33 -1.75
C ILE A 190 -11.23 -2.63 -3.08
N ARG A 191 -9.97 -2.70 -3.53
CA ARG A 191 -9.56 -2.13 -4.81
C ARG A 191 -10.37 -2.72 -5.98
N LEU A 192 -10.56 -4.03 -6.04
CA LEU A 192 -11.35 -4.68 -7.08
C LEU A 192 -12.83 -4.27 -7.02
N ARG A 193 -13.39 -4.17 -5.82
CA ARG A 193 -14.78 -3.77 -5.60
C ARG A 193 -15.05 -2.30 -5.92
N THR A 194 -14.10 -1.42 -5.62
CA THR A 194 -14.20 0.01 -5.90
C THR A 194 -13.76 0.37 -7.32
N ARG A 195 -13.04 -0.52 -8.00
CA ARG A 195 -12.38 -0.26 -9.29
C ARG A 195 -11.44 0.94 -9.25
N SER A 196 -10.92 1.27 -8.07
CA SER A 196 -10.08 2.45 -7.83
C SER A 196 -8.97 2.13 -6.82
N VAL A 197 -7.78 2.66 -7.01
CA VAL A 197 -6.69 2.57 -6.03
C VAL A 197 -6.79 3.63 -4.93
N TRP A 198 -7.48 4.75 -5.20
CA TRP A 198 -7.50 5.90 -4.30
C TRP A 198 -8.12 5.63 -2.92
N PRO A 199 -9.17 4.81 -2.79
CA PRO A 199 -9.66 4.40 -1.48
C PRO A 199 -8.58 3.69 -0.66
N MET A 200 -7.73 2.89 -1.31
CA MET A 200 -6.63 2.19 -0.63
C MET A 200 -5.46 3.10 -0.32
N VAL A 201 -5.13 4.05 -1.20
CA VAL A 201 -4.15 5.11 -0.89
C VAL A 201 -4.56 5.87 0.38
N LEU A 202 -5.85 6.22 0.50
CA LEU A 202 -6.35 6.88 1.71
C LEU A 202 -6.22 5.99 2.95
N VAL A 203 -6.73 4.75 2.88
CA VAL A 203 -6.73 3.81 4.02
C VAL A 203 -5.30 3.52 4.46
N HIS A 204 -4.41 3.23 3.52
CA HIS A 204 -3.01 2.92 3.77
C HIS A 204 -2.29 4.10 4.41
N GLY A 205 -2.41 5.29 3.81
CA GLY A 205 -1.76 6.49 4.34
C GLY A 205 -2.25 6.85 5.74
N VAL A 206 -3.56 6.74 6.01
CA VAL A 206 -4.10 6.98 7.36
C VAL A 206 -3.65 5.91 8.34
N TRP A 207 -3.58 4.63 7.91
CA TRP A 207 -3.09 3.52 8.72
C TRP A 207 -1.62 3.72 9.12
N ASP A 208 -0.74 3.99 8.15
CA ASP A 208 0.68 4.21 8.42
C ASP A 208 0.92 5.44 9.30
N PHE A 209 0.22 6.53 9.03
CA PHE A 209 0.27 7.71 9.86
C PHE A 209 -0.16 7.40 11.31
N ALA A 210 -1.27 6.67 11.48
CA ALA A 210 -1.79 6.32 12.79
C ALA A 210 -0.84 5.38 13.54
N LEU A 211 -0.35 4.33 12.87
CA LEU A 211 0.54 3.34 13.48
C LEU A 211 1.88 3.97 13.90
N VAL A 212 2.54 4.71 12.99
CA VAL A 212 3.82 5.37 13.29
C VAL A 212 3.67 6.42 14.39
N THR A 213 2.59 7.21 14.36
CA THR A 213 2.32 8.19 15.42
C THR A 213 2.09 7.51 16.76
N ALA A 214 1.36 6.38 16.78
CA ALA A 214 1.14 5.60 17.98
C ALA A 214 2.45 5.00 18.54
N THR A 215 3.33 4.48 17.69
CA THR A 215 4.64 3.95 18.14
C THR A 215 5.53 5.04 18.74
N MET A 216 5.48 6.26 18.22
CA MET A 216 6.20 7.40 18.79
C MET A 216 5.65 7.85 20.15
N SER A 217 4.36 7.61 20.40
CA SER A 217 3.67 8.00 21.64
C SER A 217 3.73 6.91 22.71
N ASP A 218 3.97 5.65 22.34
CA ASP A 218 3.94 4.46 23.21
C ASP A 218 5.32 4.13 23.84
N ALA A 219 6.22 5.10 23.92
CA ALA A 219 7.51 4.92 24.60
C ALA A 219 7.28 4.71 26.11
N THR A 220 6.86 3.50 26.49
CA THR A 220 6.75 3.10 27.89
C THR A 220 8.16 2.86 28.47
N GLU A 221 8.39 3.31 29.68
CA GLU A 221 9.67 3.10 30.41
C GLU A 221 9.99 1.60 30.56
N ASP A 222 8.97 0.72 30.53
CA ASP A 222 9.09 -0.73 30.71
C ASP A 222 9.41 -1.50 29.41
N GLY A 223 9.50 -0.84 28.25
CA GLY A 223 9.83 -1.47 26.96
C GLY A 223 8.77 -2.43 26.39
N PHE A 224 7.61 -2.57 27.03
CA PHE A 224 6.49 -3.36 26.52
C PHE A 224 5.53 -2.51 25.72
N SER A 225 5.33 -2.85 24.43
CA SER A 225 4.35 -2.20 23.56
C SER A 225 3.21 -3.15 23.19
N ILE A 226 1.97 -2.70 23.33
CA ILE A 226 0.77 -3.41 22.86
C ILE A 226 0.54 -3.25 21.35
N LEU A 227 1.19 -2.27 20.71
CA LEU A 227 0.91 -1.86 19.34
C LEU A 227 1.11 -2.96 18.28
N PRO A 228 2.16 -3.82 18.33
CA PRO A 228 2.30 -4.91 17.37
C PRO A 228 1.12 -5.89 17.42
N TYR A 229 0.61 -6.17 18.62
CA TYR A 229 -0.56 -7.05 18.80
C TYR A 229 -1.84 -6.37 18.32
N ALA A 230 -2.02 -5.09 18.62
CA ALA A 230 -3.15 -4.31 18.14
C ALA A 230 -3.16 -4.20 16.60
N ALA A 231 -2.00 -3.99 15.99
CA ALA A 231 -1.85 -3.98 14.53
C ALA A 231 -2.23 -5.34 13.91
N LEU A 232 -1.75 -6.45 14.48
CA LEU A 232 -2.12 -7.79 14.01
C LEU A 232 -3.62 -8.07 14.15
N LEU A 233 -4.22 -7.67 15.28
CA LEU A 233 -5.66 -7.80 15.51
C LEU A 233 -6.50 -6.97 14.52
N ALA A 234 -5.98 -5.86 14.02
CA ALA A 234 -6.65 -5.07 12.99
C ALA A 234 -6.56 -5.73 11.61
N VAL A 235 -5.44 -6.36 11.30
CA VAL A 235 -5.16 -6.96 9.99
C VAL A 235 -5.98 -8.23 9.74
N LEU A 236 -6.18 -9.08 10.75
CA LEU A 236 -6.96 -10.32 10.61
C LEU A 236 -8.42 -10.07 10.19
N PRO A 237 -9.20 -9.19 10.85
CA PRO A 237 -10.54 -8.84 10.40
C PRO A 237 -10.56 -8.24 8.99
N LEU A 238 -9.54 -7.45 8.63
CA LEU A 238 -9.43 -6.88 7.29
C LEU A 238 -9.20 -7.96 6.22
N CYS A 239 -8.37 -8.96 6.50
CA CYS A 239 -8.19 -10.12 5.62
C CYS A 239 -9.52 -10.88 5.43
N LEU A 240 -10.22 -11.20 6.52
CA LEU A 240 -11.53 -11.87 6.48
C LEU A 240 -12.58 -11.03 5.73
N TYR A 241 -12.56 -9.72 5.92
CA TYR A 241 -13.40 -8.80 5.15
C TYR A 241 -13.09 -8.87 3.66
N GLY A 242 -11.80 -8.93 3.27
CA GLY A 242 -11.38 -9.13 1.89
C GLY A 242 -11.92 -10.45 1.30
N VAL A 243 -11.83 -11.55 2.05
CA VAL A 243 -12.41 -12.85 1.66
C VAL A 243 -13.93 -12.73 1.45
N TYR A 244 -14.63 -12.07 2.35
CA TYR A 244 -16.06 -11.82 2.22
C TYR A 244 -16.40 -10.99 0.96
N LEU A 245 -15.63 -9.95 0.65
CA LEU A 245 -15.82 -9.11 -0.52
C LEU A 245 -15.59 -9.86 -1.85
N LEU A 246 -14.76 -10.90 -1.85
CA LEU A 246 -14.42 -11.70 -3.02
C LEU A 246 -15.19 -13.04 -3.09
N ARG A 247 -16.25 -13.23 -2.29
CA ARG A 247 -17.08 -14.44 -2.37
C ARG A 247 -17.72 -14.60 -3.77
N PRO A 248 -18.10 -15.83 -4.19
CA PRO A 248 -18.55 -16.11 -5.56
C PRO A 248 -19.67 -15.20 -6.09
N SER A 249 -20.68 -14.92 -5.24
CA SER A 249 -21.81 -14.03 -5.59
C SER A 249 -21.39 -12.58 -5.89
N GLN A 250 -20.21 -12.17 -5.46
CA GLN A 250 -19.71 -10.81 -5.67
C GLN A 250 -18.68 -10.76 -6.81
N ARG A 251 -18.06 -11.89 -7.16
CA ARG A 251 -17.06 -11.96 -8.24
C ARG A 251 -17.67 -11.77 -9.62
N ALA A 252 -18.91 -12.17 -9.83
CA ALA A 252 -19.63 -11.93 -11.09
C ALA A 252 -19.70 -10.43 -11.46
N ALA A 253 -19.73 -9.55 -10.45
CA ALA A 253 -19.73 -8.10 -10.64
C ALA A 253 -18.32 -7.52 -10.93
N LEU A 254 -17.25 -8.35 -10.86
CA LEU A 254 -15.86 -7.95 -11.11
C LEU A 254 -15.41 -8.27 -12.55
N ALA A 255 -16.28 -8.88 -13.38
CA ALA A 255 -15.97 -9.10 -14.79
C ALA A 255 -15.57 -7.77 -15.45
N PRO A 256 -14.55 -7.75 -16.34
CA PRO A 256 -14.11 -6.53 -17.00
C PRO A 256 -15.27 -5.88 -17.70
N ALA A 257 -15.41 -4.56 -17.52
CA ALA A 257 -16.43 -3.78 -18.26
C ALA A 257 -16.18 -3.80 -19.79
N ASP A 258 -15.04 -4.28 -20.23
CA ASP A 258 -14.61 -4.38 -21.63
C ASP A 258 -15.05 -5.70 -22.30
N ALA A 259 -15.71 -6.62 -21.57
CA ALA A 259 -16.29 -7.84 -22.12
C ALA A 259 -17.73 -7.67 -22.64
N ALA A 260 -18.22 -6.44 -22.67
CA ALA A 260 -19.58 -6.06 -23.11
C ALA A 260 -19.53 -5.00 -24.21
N VAL A 261 -18.67 -5.20 -25.24
CA VAL A 261 -18.75 -4.50 -26.54
C VAL A 261 -18.54 -5.51 -27.64
#